data_dce23444b43eb661bff38215920fd8a2
#
_entry.id   dce23444b43eb661bff38215920fd8a2
#
_cell.length_a   1.000
_cell.length_b   1.000
_cell.length_c   1.000
_cell.angle_alpha   90.00
_cell.angle_beta   90.00
_cell.angle_gamma   90.00
#
_symmetry.space_group_name_H-M   'P 1'
#
loop_
_entity.id
_entity.type
_entity.pdbx_description
1 polymer ?
#
loop_
_entity_poly.entity_id
_entity_poly.type
_entity_poly.pdbx_seq_one_letter_code
_entity_poly.pdbx_strand_id
1 'polypeptide(L)'
;AIYGVMRDVRRQVAVLDQSVFNRMPNTFTHIFAGGYAAGYYSYKWAEVLSADAFASFEEAAQKRGSSDVVDREVGQRYLHAILEAGGSRPAMESFKAFRGREPQLDALLRHQGMAEPLAA
;
A
#
# COMPACT_ATOMS: atom_id res chain seq x y z
N ALA A 1 4.28 -30.41 6.05
CA ALA A 1 5.27 -29.34 5.99
C ALA A 1 4.60 -27.94 5.82
N ILE A 2 3.85 -27.65 4.74
CA ILE A 2 3.30 -26.31 4.44
C ILE A 2 2.44 -25.77 5.60
N TYR A 3 1.47 -26.53 6.07
CA TYR A 3 0.60 -26.11 7.20
C TYR A 3 1.36 -25.89 8.51
N GLY A 4 2.49 -26.59 8.71
CA GLY A 4 3.38 -26.34 9.86
C GLY A 4 4.00 -24.96 9.79
N VAL A 5 4.61 -24.62 8.66
CA VAL A 5 5.21 -23.29 8.44
C VAL A 5 4.15 -22.18 8.57
N MET A 6 2.96 -22.38 7.99
CA MET A 6 1.87 -21.43 8.14
C MET A 6 1.47 -21.19 9.59
N ARG A 7 1.36 -22.23 10.40
CA ARG A 7 1.06 -22.11 11.83
C ARG A 7 2.15 -21.33 12.57
N ASP A 8 3.40 -21.63 12.30
CA ASP A 8 4.53 -21.02 12.98
C ASP A 8 4.62 -19.51 12.67
N VAL A 9 4.42 -19.13 11.40
CA VAL A 9 4.33 -17.72 11.00
C VAL A 9 3.10 -17.05 11.63
N ARG A 10 1.93 -17.68 11.58
CA ARG A 10 0.71 -17.10 12.15
C ARG A 10 0.80 -16.87 13.65
N ARG A 11 1.44 -17.74 14.41
CA ARG A 11 1.68 -17.54 15.85
C ARG A 11 2.43 -16.25 16.15
N GLN A 12 3.24 -15.75 15.22
CA GLN A 12 4.02 -14.55 15.39
C GLN A 12 3.29 -13.28 14.93
N VAL A 13 2.42 -13.38 13.93
CA VAL A 13 1.87 -12.19 13.25
C VAL A 13 0.34 -12.12 13.21
N ALA A 14 -0.37 -13.19 13.51
CA ALA A 14 -1.83 -13.20 13.44
C ALA A 14 -2.48 -12.86 14.79
N VAL A 15 -3.51 -12.03 14.76
CA VAL A 15 -4.31 -11.66 15.93
C VAL A 15 -5.35 -12.74 16.26
N LEU A 16 -5.87 -13.45 15.25
CA LEU A 16 -6.89 -14.46 15.41
C LEU A 16 -6.42 -15.82 14.91
N ASP A 17 -6.86 -16.87 15.59
CA ASP A 17 -6.64 -18.24 15.16
C ASP A 17 -7.44 -18.55 13.89
N GLN A 18 -6.83 -19.36 13.04
CA GLN A 18 -7.45 -19.83 11.82
C GLN A 18 -8.34 -21.04 12.08
N SER A 19 -9.51 -21.08 11.43
CA SER A 19 -10.37 -22.27 11.47
C SER A 19 -9.61 -23.53 11.04
N VAL A 20 -9.84 -24.63 11.73
CA VAL A 20 -9.27 -25.95 11.42
C VAL A 20 -9.63 -26.47 10.02
N PHE A 21 -10.72 -25.95 9.45
CA PHE A 21 -11.18 -26.29 8.10
C PHE A 21 -10.52 -25.47 7.01
N ASN A 22 -9.72 -24.45 7.36
CA ASN A 22 -9.09 -23.59 6.36
C ASN A 22 -8.09 -24.37 5.51
N ARG A 23 -8.21 -24.21 4.20
CA ARG A 23 -7.36 -24.83 3.18
C ARG A 23 -6.76 -23.77 2.25
N MET A 24 -6.35 -22.63 2.82
CA MET A 24 -5.81 -21.50 2.09
C MET A 24 -4.76 -21.90 1.05
N PRO A 25 -3.78 -22.77 1.32
CA PRO A 25 -2.82 -23.18 0.28
C PRO A 25 -3.46 -23.85 -0.94
N ASN A 26 -4.60 -24.54 -0.75
CA ASN A 26 -5.31 -25.22 -1.84
C ASN A 26 -6.20 -24.27 -2.66
N THR A 27 -6.55 -23.10 -2.12
CA THR A 27 -7.44 -22.13 -2.74
C THR A 27 -6.73 -20.85 -3.19
N PHE A 28 -5.42 -20.74 -2.90
CA PHE A 28 -4.63 -19.57 -3.23
C PHE A 28 -4.19 -19.58 -4.70
N THR A 29 -5.15 -19.34 -5.59
CA THR A 29 -4.95 -19.41 -7.04
C THR A 29 -3.94 -18.39 -7.56
N HIS A 30 -3.79 -17.25 -6.92
CA HIS A 30 -2.87 -16.19 -7.35
C HIS A 30 -1.44 -16.70 -7.57
N ILE A 31 -0.89 -17.47 -6.64
CA ILE A 31 0.48 -17.96 -6.75
C ILE A 31 0.61 -19.23 -7.63
N PHE A 32 -0.50 -19.94 -7.89
CA PHE A 32 -0.48 -21.17 -8.68
C PHE A 32 -0.97 -20.99 -10.11
N ALA A 33 -2.08 -20.28 -10.31
CA ALA A 33 -2.71 -20.09 -11.62
C ALA A 33 -2.81 -18.62 -12.05
N GLY A 34 -2.62 -17.68 -11.14
CA GLY A 34 -2.81 -16.24 -11.38
C GLY A 34 -1.57 -15.46 -11.82
N GLY A 35 -0.43 -16.12 -12.05
CA GLY A 35 0.79 -15.45 -12.50
C GLY A 35 1.62 -14.74 -11.40
N TYR A 36 1.26 -14.90 -10.13
CA TYR A 36 1.91 -14.23 -8.99
C TYR A 36 2.84 -15.15 -8.18
N ALA A 37 3.39 -16.22 -8.76
CA ALA A 37 4.18 -17.23 -8.05
C ALA A 37 5.34 -16.64 -7.23
N ALA A 38 6.04 -15.66 -7.78
CA ALA A 38 7.13 -14.96 -7.10
C ALA A 38 6.84 -13.45 -6.92
N GLY A 39 5.64 -13.00 -7.19
CA GLY A 39 5.29 -11.59 -7.27
C GLY A 39 4.10 -11.13 -6.42
N TYR A 40 3.50 -12.02 -5.62
CA TYR A 40 2.31 -11.66 -4.82
C TYR A 40 2.56 -10.52 -3.83
N TYR A 41 3.77 -10.37 -3.33
CA TYR A 41 4.18 -9.25 -2.48
C TYR A 41 3.99 -7.87 -3.13
N SER A 42 3.86 -7.82 -4.46
CA SER A 42 3.65 -6.56 -5.19
C SER A 42 2.40 -5.80 -4.75
N TYR A 43 1.39 -6.50 -4.24
CA TYR A 43 0.20 -5.85 -3.65
C TYR A 43 0.58 -4.99 -2.44
N LYS A 44 1.46 -5.48 -1.55
CA LYS A 44 1.93 -4.70 -0.40
C LYS A 44 2.83 -3.55 -0.82
N TRP A 45 3.65 -3.75 -1.85
CA TRP A 45 4.45 -2.68 -2.42
C TRP A 45 3.57 -1.56 -3.00
N ALA A 46 2.50 -1.95 -3.72
CA ALA A 46 1.54 -0.98 -4.25
C ALA A 46 0.79 -0.24 -3.13
N GLU A 47 0.46 -0.90 -2.02
CA GLU A 47 -0.14 -0.25 -0.86
C GLU A 47 0.78 0.81 -0.24
N VAL A 48 2.09 0.58 -0.15
CA VAL A 48 3.06 1.59 0.31
C VAL A 48 3.00 2.82 -0.59
N LEU A 49 3.07 2.62 -1.91
CA LEU A 49 3.05 3.72 -2.87
C LEU A 49 1.72 4.48 -2.84
N SER A 50 0.60 3.78 -2.80
CA SER A 50 -0.73 4.42 -2.79
C SER A 50 -0.99 5.18 -1.49
N ALA A 51 -0.62 4.64 -0.34
CA ALA A 51 -0.77 5.31 0.94
C ALA A 51 0.07 6.59 1.01
N ASP A 52 1.33 6.52 0.58
CA ASP A 52 2.22 7.68 0.58
C ASP A 52 1.81 8.71 -0.50
N ALA A 53 1.28 8.29 -1.64
CA ALA A 53 0.70 9.21 -2.61
C ALA A 53 -0.53 9.92 -2.03
N PHE A 54 -1.43 9.21 -1.34
CA PHE A 54 -2.59 9.79 -0.70
C PHE A 54 -2.22 10.76 0.43
N ALA A 55 -1.14 10.49 1.16
CA ALA A 55 -0.62 11.40 2.18
C ALA A 55 -0.34 12.82 1.64
N SER A 56 -0.05 13.00 0.34
CA SER A 56 0.10 14.33 -0.25
C SER A 56 -1.20 15.14 -0.20
N PHE A 57 -2.34 14.50 -0.33
CA PHE A 57 -3.65 15.13 -0.21
C PHE A 57 -3.99 15.45 1.25
N GLU A 58 -3.66 14.54 2.18
CA GLU A 58 -3.80 14.77 3.63
C GLU A 58 -2.94 15.97 4.08
N GLU A 59 -1.69 16.02 3.65
CA GLU A 59 -0.76 17.14 3.93
C GLU A 59 -1.29 18.47 3.38
N ALA A 60 -1.89 18.49 2.19
CA ALA A 60 -2.47 19.68 1.62
C ALA A 60 -3.72 20.13 2.39
N ALA A 61 -4.58 19.19 2.80
CA ALA A 61 -5.75 19.48 3.64
C ALA A 61 -5.32 20.08 4.98
N GLN A 62 -4.33 19.47 5.64
CA GLN A 62 -3.79 19.97 6.92
C GLN A 62 -3.23 21.40 6.80
N LYS A 63 -2.46 21.67 5.74
CA LYS A 63 -1.93 23.03 5.48
C LYS A 63 -3.03 24.08 5.32
N ARG A 64 -4.20 23.68 4.82
CA ARG A 64 -5.37 24.57 4.69
C ARG A 64 -6.23 24.64 5.96
N GLY A 65 -5.90 23.84 7.01
CA GLY A 65 -6.76 23.71 8.19
C GLY A 65 -8.13 23.08 7.87
N SER A 66 -8.18 22.17 6.91
CA SER A 66 -9.40 21.53 6.42
C SER A 66 -9.35 20.02 6.62
N SER A 67 -10.50 19.41 6.85
CA SER A 67 -10.67 17.96 6.80
C SER A 67 -10.95 17.43 5.38
N ASP A 68 -11.22 18.32 4.42
CA ASP A 68 -11.44 17.95 3.03
C ASP A 68 -10.10 17.72 2.34
N VAL A 69 -9.85 16.46 1.98
CA VAL A 69 -8.63 16.02 1.30
C VAL A 69 -8.64 16.33 -0.21
N VAL A 70 -9.77 16.74 -0.79
CA VAL A 70 -9.83 17.09 -2.21
C VAL A 70 -9.03 18.36 -2.45
N ASP A 71 -7.97 18.23 -3.24
CA ASP A 71 -7.07 19.32 -3.58
C ASP A 71 -6.76 19.30 -5.08
N ARG A 72 -7.13 20.39 -5.76
CA ARG A 72 -6.98 20.49 -7.22
C ARG A 72 -5.52 20.49 -7.65
N GLU A 73 -4.66 21.18 -6.93
CA GLU A 73 -3.24 21.29 -7.30
C GLU A 73 -2.53 19.93 -7.13
N VAL A 74 -2.75 19.27 -6.01
CA VAL A 74 -2.24 17.91 -5.78
C VAL A 74 -2.80 16.95 -6.81
N GLY A 75 -4.10 17.05 -7.11
CA GLY A 75 -4.78 16.24 -8.13
C GLY A 75 -4.17 16.40 -9.52
N GLN A 76 -3.86 17.62 -9.94
CA GLN A 76 -3.20 17.89 -11.22
C GLN A 76 -1.78 17.32 -11.25
N ARG A 77 -0.99 17.49 -10.18
CA ARG A 77 0.34 16.87 -10.10
C ARG A 77 0.25 15.35 -10.19
N TYR A 78 -0.72 14.73 -9.51
CA TYR A 78 -0.95 13.29 -9.56
C TYR A 78 -1.35 12.85 -10.98
N LEU A 79 -2.25 13.57 -11.63
CA LEU A 79 -2.65 13.31 -13.02
C LEU A 79 -1.43 13.27 -13.93
N HIS A 80 -0.63 14.34 -13.95
CA HIS A 80 0.50 14.45 -14.89
C HIS A 80 1.65 13.52 -14.55
N ALA A 81 2.00 13.34 -13.26
CA ALA A 81 3.14 12.55 -12.86
C ALA A 81 2.89 11.04 -12.87
N ILE A 82 1.66 10.61 -12.59
CA ILE A 82 1.29 9.20 -12.40
C ILE A 82 0.33 8.71 -13.50
N LEU A 83 -0.87 9.32 -13.60
CA LEU A 83 -1.93 8.75 -14.45
C LEU A 83 -1.62 8.89 -15.94
N GLU A 84 -1.18 10.06 -16.39
CA GLU A 84 -0.82 10.28 -17.80
C GLU A 84 0.49 9.56 -18.18
N ALA A 85 1.43 9.46 -17.25
CA ALA A 85 2.68 8.74 -17.47
C ALA A 85 2.46 7.23 -17.62
N GLY A 86 1.55 6.66 -16.83
CA GLY A 86 1.25 5.22 -16.84
C GLY A 86 2.52 4.37 -16.75
N GLY A 87 2.65 3.39 -17.64
CA GLY A 87 3.81 2.51 -17.74
C GLY A 87 4.95 3.01 -18.64
N SER A 88 4.94 4.27 -19.06
CA SER A 88 5.94 4.81 -20.01
C SER A 88 7.35 4.99 -19.40
N ARG A 89 7.45 4.96 -18.07
CA ARG A 89 8.70 5.05 -17.32
C ARG A 89 8.65 4.21 -16.03
N PRO A 90 9.79 3.96 -15.37
CA PRO A 90 9.82 3.24 -14.09
C PRO A 90 8.92 3.88 -13.04
N ALA A 91 8.15 3.06 -12.31
CA ALA A 91 7.19 3.53 -11.29
C ALA A 91 7.83 4.43 -10.22
N MET A 92 9.08 4.13 -9.83
CA MET A 92 9.84 4.94 -8.86
C MET A 92 10.10 6.37 -9.39
N GLU A 93 10.37 6.52 -10.67
CA GLU A 93 10.57 7.85 -11.28
C GLU A 93 9.26 8.65 -11.29
N SER A 94 8.15 8.01 -11.64
CA SER A 94 6.81 8.61 -11.57
C SER A 94 6.46 9.03 -10.15
N PHE A 95 6.75 8.18 -9.17
CA PHE A 95 6.51 8.50 -7.76
C PHE A 95 7.34 9.70 -7.29
N LYS A 96 8.65 9.69 -7.60
CA LYS A 96 9.54 10.82 -7.28
C LYS A 96 9.11 12.12 -7.96
N ALA A 97 8.64 12.06 -9.22
CA ALA A 97 8.12 13.23 -9.91
C ALA A 97 6.86 13.81 -9.22
N PHE A 98 6.04 12.96 -8.63
CA PHE A 98 4.84 13.38 -7.88
C PHE A 98 5.17 13.87 -6.47
N ARG A 99 5.92 13.06 -5.67
CA ARG A 99 6.16 13.33 -4.24
C ARG A 99 7.41 14.15 -3.96
N GLY A 100 8.33 14.29 -4.93
CA GLY A 100 9.62 14.94 -4.75
C GLY A 100 10.64 14.14 -3.94
N ARG A 101 10.32 12.91 -3.56
CA ARG A 101 11.15 12.01 -2.73
C ARG A 101 10.83 10.55 -3.01
N GLU A 102 11.61 9.67 -2.41
CA GLU A 102 11.31 8.23 -2.38
C GLU A 102 10.12 7.90 -1.47
N PRO A 103 9.45 6.74 -1.70
CA PRO A 103 8.36 6.27 -0.86
C PRO A 103 8.78 6.06 0.60
N GLN A 104 7.87 6.31 1.53
CA GLN A 104 8.02 6.07 2.95
C GLN A 104 6.87 5.20 3.47
N LEU A 105 7.12 4.46 4.57
CA LEU A 105 6.14 3.54 5.15
C LEU A 105 5.14 4.24 6.08
N ASP A 106 5.46 5.44 6.53
CA ASP A 106 4.74 6.14 7.60
C ASP A 106 3.24 6.27 7.32
N ALA A 107 2.87 6.64 6.09
CA ALA A 107 1.47 6.77 5.71
C ALA A 107 0.72 5.44 5.78
N LEU A 108 1.32 4.35 5.28
CA LEU A 108 0.72 3.02 5.35
C LEU A 108 0.54 2.57 6.79
N LEU A 109 1.56 2.71 7.64
CA LEU A 109 1.49 2.33 9.05
C LEU A 109 0.42 3.13 9.79
N ARG A 110 0.32 4.42 9.51
CA ARG A 110 -0.70 5.30 10.07
C ARG A 110 -2.12 4.90 9.63
N HIS A 111 -2.33 4.65 8.34
CA HIS A 111 -3.62 4.22 7.80
C HIS A 111 -4.06 2.84 8.33
N GLN A 112 -3.12 2.01 8.72
CA GLN A 112 -3.39 0.70 9.34
C GLN A 112 -3.49 0.76 10.87
N GLY A 113 -3.41 1.94 11.48
CA GLY A 113 -3.48 2.12 12.93
C GLY A 113 -2.25 1.60 13.68
N MET A 114 -1.12 1.43 13.00
CA MET A 114 0.15 0.97 13.58
C MET A 114 1.11 2.12 13.91
N ALA A 115 0.75 3.34 13.60
CA ALA A 115 1.47 4.56 13.94
C ALA A 115 0.49 5.67 14.31
N GLU A 116 0.99 6.71 15.01
CA GLU A 116 0.18 7.86 15.42
C GLU A 116 -0.44 8.58 14.19
N PRO A 117 -1.68 9.11 14.33
CA PRO A 117 -2.28 9.98 13.34
C PRO A 117 -1.41 11.22 13.07
N LEU A 118 -1.60 11.85 11.90
CA LEU A 118 -1.03 13.19 11.68
C LEU A 118 -1.58 14.15 12.74
N ALA A 119 -0.67 14.89 13.36
CA ALA A 119 -1.07 15.94 14.32
C ALA A 119 -1.99 16.94 13.62
N ALA A 120 -3.09 17.27 14.29
CA ALA A 120 -4.08 18.21 13.78
C ALA A 120 -3.53 19.65 13.76
#